data_715447a7e8c847187d22ac3466ec4adf
#
_entry.id   715447a7e8c847187d22ac3466ec4adf
#
_cell.length_a   1.000
_cell.length_b   1.000
_cell.length_c   1.000
_cell.angle_alpha   90.00
_cell.angle_beta   90.00
_cell.angle_gamma   90.00
#
_symmetry.space_group_name_H-M   'P 1'
#
loop_
_entity.id
_entity.type
_entity.pdbx_description
1 polymer ?
#
loop_
_entity_poly.entity_id
_entity_poly.type
_entity_poly.pdbx_seq_one_letter_code
_entity_poly.pdbx_strand_id
1 'polypeptide(L)'
;MIENRKVFAVISAAGSGKRMGAPIPKQFIVNRGKTILEQTVEKFVKTDMVDKVILVVSGSWRDYCEKLFDEMLYAGRLTIVEGGAERQDSVYEALTAVEQEKAAEEDIVLIHDGVRPYVSMQLIEAVCYSTLRSGAVIPAVPPKDTIRHDTEGTLDRSRLWCVQTPQGFSFGLIKKAFERAFGDDFYGTDDASLVEHLGESVEIVPGEIGNIKITTPEDLTVENRIGTGYDVHRLVENRKLILGGVEIPYEKGLLGHSDADVLVHALMDAMLGAAALGDIGKLFPDNDDSFRNISSMKLLEQVQRVLTEKGYTLGNADVTVICQKPKLAGYIDEMRIRIAEVLQVETDRISIKATTTEKLGFTGRGEGIAAEAVCILNK
;
A
#
# COMPACT_ATOMS: atom_id res chain seq x y z
N MET A 1 -28.06 -3.42 -10.99
CA MET A 1 -28.81 -4.37 -11.89
C MET A 1 -28.37 -4.22 -13.33
N ILE A 2 -28.20 -5.33 -14.03
CA ILE A 2 -27.82 -5.39 -15.43
C ILE A 2 -28.86 -6.23 -16.18
N GLU A 3 -29.49 -5.68 -17.23
CA GLU A 3 -30.54 -6.35 -18.01
C GLU A 3 -31.66 -7.01 -17.14
N ASN A 4 -32.11 -6.31 -16.09
CA ASN A 4 -33.09 -6.77 -15.10
C ASN A 4 -32.64 -7.93 -14.19
N ARG A 5 -31.34 -8.24 -14.17
CA ARG A 5 -30.74 -9.21 -13.25
C ARG A 5 -30.01 -8.50 -12.13
N LYS A 6 -30.08 -9.03 -10.92
CA LYS A 6 -29.27 -8.55 -9.80
C LYS A 6 -27.85 -9.11 -9.92
N VAL A 7 -26.90 -8.35 -9.38
CA VAL A 7 -25.49 -8.77 -9.30
C VAL A 7 -25.07 -8.77 -7.82
N PHE A 8 -24.71 -9.95 -7.33
CA PHE A 8 -24.17 -10.15 -5.98
C PHE A 8 -22.67 -10.37 -6.06
N ALA A 9 -21.90 -9.67 -5.22
CA ALA A 9 -20.46 -9.91 -5.12
C ALA A 9 -20.16 -10.63 -3.81
N VAL A 10 -19.68 -11.85 -3.88
CA VAL A 10 -19.19 -12.64 -2.75
C VAL A 10 -17.70 -12.38 -2.57
N ILE A 11 -17.31 -11.76 -1.45
CA ILE A 11 -15.91 -11.46 -1.12
C ILE A 11 -15.43 -12.46 -0.07
N SER A 12 -14.56 -13.39 -0.46
CA SER A 12 -14.02 -14.42 0.42
C SER A 12 -12.82 -13.87 1.22
N ALA A 13 -12.98 -13.71 2.54
CA ALA A 13 -11.99 -13.16 3.46
C ALA A 13 -11.84 -13.97 4.78
N ALA A 14 -12.33 -15.21 4.84
CA ALA A 14 -12.24 -16.06 6.04
C ALA A 14 -10.86 -16.71 6.24
N GLY A 15 -9.96 -16.68 5.25
CA GLY A 15 -8.66 -17.32 5.29
C GLY A 15 -7.70 -16.75 6.34
N SER A 16 -6.91 -17.62 6.99
CA SER A 16 -5.96 -17.26 8.05
C SER A 16 -4.67 -16.57 7.59
N GLY A 17 -4.37 -16.56 6.29
CA GLY A 17 -3.23 -15.84 5.72
C GLY A 17 -1.82 -16.30 6.14
N LYS A 18 -1.64 -17.54 6.59
CA LYS A 18 -0.39 -18.10 7.18
C LYS A 18 0.91 -17.79 6.41
N ARG A 19 0.86 -17.66 5.08
CA ARG A 19 2.03 -17.40 4.22
C ARG A 19 2.65 -16.01 4.35
N MET A 20 1.94 -15.04 4.92
CA MET A 20 2.45 -13.67 5.15
C MET A 20 3.39 -13.55 6.34
N GLY A 21 3.40 -14.53 7.27
CA GLY A 21 4.18 -14.42 8.50
C GLY A 21 3.78 -13.27 9.45
N ALA A 22 2.68 -12.56 9.15
CA ALA A 22 2.20 -11.45 9.95
C ALA A 22 1.38 -11.93 11.17
N PRO A 23 1.33 -11.15 12.27
CA PRO A 23 0.56 -11.49 13.48
C PRO A 23 -0.95 -11.43 13.27
N ILE A 24 -1.42 -10.79 12.20
CA ILE A 24 -2.82 -10.67 11.82
C ILE A 24 -3.06 -11.28 10.44
N PRO A 25 -4.28 -11.72 10.10
CA PRO A 25 -4.60 -12.19 8.77
C PRO A 25 -4.35 -11.11 7.71
N LYS A 26 -3.78 -11.51 6.58
CA LYS A 26 -3.28 -10.59 5.54
C LYS A 26 -4.32 -9.62 4.99
N GLN A 27 -5.60 -10.01 4.94
CA GLN A 27 -6.69 -9.14 4.49
C GLN A 27 -6.88 -7.90 5.37
N PHE A 28 -6.40 -7.93 6.63
CA PHE A 28 -6.48 -6.82 7.59
C PHE A 28 -5.18 -6.01 7.69
N ILE A 29 -4.15 -6.36 6.93
CA ILE A 29 -2.94 -5.54 6.83
C ILE A 29 -3.32 -4.21 6.17
N VAL A 30 -2.86 -3.12 6.79
CA VAL A 30 -3.05 -1.77 6.25
C VAL A 30 -2.04 -1.53 5.13
N ASN A 31 -2.53 -1.13 3.97
CA ASN A 31 -1.75 -0.72 2.81
C ASN A 31 -2.35 0.57 2.27
N ARG A 32 -1.56 1.65 2.16
CA ARG A 32 -2.03 2.98 1.72
C ARG A 32 -3.19 3.54 2.56
N GLY A 33 -3.10 3.39 3.88
CA GLY A 33 -4.06 3.96 4.83
C GLY A 33 -5.39 3.22 4.98
N LYS A 34 -5.59 2.10 4.27
CA LYS A 34 -6.76 1.21 4.38
C LYS A 34 -6.33 -0.24 4.45
N THR A 35 -7.12 -1.10 5.08
CA THR A 35 -6.88 -2.53 5.01
C THR A 35 -7.03 -3.04 3.57
N ILE A 36 -6.35 -4.13 3.23
CA ILE A 36 -6.49 -4.78 1.91
C ILE A 36 -7.96 -5.13 1.65
N LEU A 37 -8.68 -5.57 2.69
CA LEU A 37 -10.09 -5.91 2.59
C LEU A 37 -10.97 -4.70 2.28
N GLU A 38 -10.75 -3.55 2.96
CA GLU A 38 -11.48 -2.31 2.66
C GLU A 38 -11.31 -1.90 1.20
N GLN A 39 -10.05 -1.91 0.73
CA GLN A 39 -9.74 -1.57 -0.65
C GLN A 39 -10.47 -2.49 -1.64
N THR A 40 -10.55 -3.79 -1.32
CA THR A 40 -11.24 -4.77 -2.16
C THR A 40 -12.75 -4.55 -2.14
N VAL A 41 -13.37 -4.47 -0.97
CA VAL A 41 -14.83 -4.30 -0.80
C VAL A 41 -15.32 -3.01 -1.48
N GLU A 42 -14.59 -1.92 -1.29
CA GLU A 42 -14.93 -0.63 -1.91
C GLU A 42 -15.00 -0.68 -3.43
N LYS A 43 -14.21 -1.51 -4.11
CA LYS A 43 -14.27 -1.67 -5.56
C LYS A 43 -15.64 -2.16 -6.01
N PHE A 44 -16.18 -3.15 -5.32
CA PHE A 44 -17.48 -3.73 -5.65
C PHE A 44 -18.64 -2.84 -5.21
N VAL A 45 -18.56 -2.22 -4.03
CA VAL A 45 -19.61 -1.29 -3.57
C VAL A 45 -19.72 -0.04 -4.45
N LYS A 46 -18.59 0.46 -4.99
CA LYS A 46 -18.56 1.62 -5.89
C LYS A 46 -18.94 1.29 -7.34
N THR A 47 -19.06 0.02 -7.69
CA THR A 47 -19.48 -0.40 -9.03
C THR A 47 -21.00 -0.36 -9.11
N ASP A 48 -21.57 0.46 -9.98
CA ASP A 48 -23.02 0.65 -10.11
C ASP A 48 -23.78 -0.61 -10.50
N MET A 49 -23.09 -1.57 -11.13
CA MET A 49 -23.66 -2.87 -11.52
C MET A 49 -23.92 -3.80 -10.35
N VAL A 50 -23.11 -3.72 -9.29
CA VAL A 50 -23.22 -4.59 -8.11
C VAL A 50 -24.35 -4.08 -7.21
N ASP A 51 -25.35 -4.89 -7.00
CA ASP A 51 -26.49 -4.55 -6.15
C ASP A 51 -26.17 -4.75 -4.67
N LYS A 52 -25.44 -5.82 -4.34
CA LYS A 52 -25.10 -6.16 -2.95
C LYS A 52 -23.79 -6.94 -2.85
N VAL A 53 -23.04 -6.68 -1.79
CA VAL A 53 -21.83 -7.41 -1.42
C VAL A 53 -22.14 -8.37 -0.27
N ILE A 54 -21.74 -9.62 -0.38
CA ILE A 54 -21.77 -10.63 0.68
C ILE A 54 -20.30 -10.85 1.11
N LEU A 55 -19.93 -10.38 2.27
CA LEU A 55 -18.58 -10.50 2.80
C LEU A 55 -18.47 -11.70 3.72
N VAL A 56 -17.58 -12.63 3.39
CA VAL A 56 -17.33 -13.83 4.18
C VAL A 56 -16.09 -13.66 5.03
N VAL A 57 -16.22 -13.73 6.35
CA VAL A 57 -15.13 -13.58 7.31
C VAL A 57 -15.13 -14.72 8.33
N SER A 58 -14.01 -14.97 9.00
CA SER A 58 -14.02 -15.89 10.16
C SER A 58 -14.73 -15.25 11.35
N GLY A 59 -15.39 -16.05 12.19
CA GLY A 59 -16.13 -15.57 13.36
C GLY A 59 -15.31 -14.68 14.28
N SER A 60 -14.02 -14.96 14.44
CA SER A 60 -13.11 -14.15 15.26
C SER A 60 -12.88 -12.71 14.77
N TRP A 61 -13.19 -12.41 13.50
CA TRP A 61 -13.01 -11.09 12.89
C TRP A 61 -14.34 -10.41 12.52
N ARG A 62 -15.46 -11.04 12.84
CA ARG A 62 -16.79 -10.53 12.52
C ARG A 62 -17.06 -9.15 13.14
N ASP A 63 -16.86 -9.01 14.45
CA ASP A 63 -17.10 -7.74 15.17
C ASP A 63 -16.21 -6.60 14.65
N TYR A 64 -14.97 -6.92 14.24
CA TYR A 64 -14.07 -5.96 13.63
C TYR A 64 -14.62 -5.49 12.27
N CYS A 65 -15.06 -6.42 11.42
CA CYS A 65 -15.62 -6.10 10.11
C CYS A 65 -16.96 -5.35 10.21
N GLU A 66 -17.80 -5.67 11.19
CA GLU A 66 -19.06 -4.95 11.42
C GLU A 66 -18.80 -3.46 11.75
N LYS A 67 -17.77 -3.17 12.53
CA LYS A 67 -17.35 -1.79 12.82
C LYS A 67 -16.68 -1.12 11.62
N LEU A 68 -15.89 -1.88 10.86
CA LEU A 68 -15.15 -1.35 9.70
C LEU A 68 -16.07 -0.94 8.55
N PHE A 69 -17.19 -1.64 8.39
CA PHE A 69 -18.14 -1.47 7.28
C PHE A 69 -19.53 -1.04 7.74
N ASP A 70 -19.68 -0.40 8.90
CA ASP A 70 -20.96 -0.06 9.50
C ASP A 70 -21.85 0.80 8.58
N GLU A 71 -21.29 1.80 7.89
CA GLU A 71 -22.02 2.62 6.93
C GLU A 71 -22.57 1.80 5.75
N MET A 72 -21.82 0.83 5.25
CA MET A 72 -22.24 -0.04 4.13
C MET A 72 -23.29 -1.05 4.57
N LEU A 73 -23.18 -1.55 5.81
CA LEU A 73 -24.18 -2.41 6.44
C LEU A 73 -25.49 -1.64 6.64
N TYR A 74 -25.41 -0.43 7.20
CA TYR A 74 -26.57 0.43 7.42
C TYR A 74 -27.28 0.81 6.10
N ALA A 75 -26.51 1.06 5.04
CA ALA A 75 -27.06 1.34 3.70
C ALA A 75 -27.66 0.09 3.02
N GLY A 76 -27.58 -1.10 3.63
CA GLY A 76 -28.05 -2.36 3.04
C GLY A 76 -27.24 -2.86 1.84
N ARG A 77 -26.07 -2.25 1.57
CA ARG A 77 -25.19 -2.60 0.43
C ARG A 77 -24.25 -3.77 0.74
N LEU A 78 -24.10 -4.13 2.00
CA LEU A 78 -23.23 -5.21 2.46
C LEU A 78 -23.96 -6.10 3.46
N THR A 79 -23.69 -7.40 3.40
CA THR A 79 -24.06 -8.39 4.44
C THR A 79 -22.81 -9.16 4.84
N ILE A 80 -22.56 -9.36 6.12
CA ILE A 80 -21.45 -10.15 6.62
C ILE A 80 -21.95 -11.53 7.03
N VAL A 81 -21.28 -12.57 6.53
CA VAL A 81 -21.54 -13.97 6.87
C VAL A 81 -20.29 -14.61 7.46
N GLU A 82 -20.47 -15.58 8.35
CA GLU A 82 -19.37 -16.37 8.89
C GLU A 82 -18.98 -17.48 7.90
N GLY A 83 -17.68 -17.65 7.65
CA GLY A 83 -17.16 -18.68 6.79
C GLY A 83 -17.09 -20.05 7.44
N GLY A 84 -17.11 -21.10 6.65
CA GLY A 84 -16.93 -22.48 7.07
C GLY A 84 -15.47 -22.89 7.26
N ALA A 85 -15.23 -24.20 7.39
CA ALA A 85 -13.92 -24.78 7.66
C ALA A 85 -12.94 -24.58 6.50
N GLU A 86 -13.42 -24.78 5.28
CA GLU A 86 -12.63 -24.62 4.04
C GLU A 86 -13.14 -23.44 3.22
N ARG A 87 -12.37 -23.07 2.16
CA ARG A 87 -12.77 -21.99 1.25
C ARG A 87 -14.11 -22.29 0.57
N GLN A 88 -14.30 -23.51 0.14
CA GLN A 88 -15.54 -23.97 -0.52
C GLN A 88 -16.74 -23.84 0.41
N ASP A 89 -16.63 -24.29 1.67
CA ASP A 89 -17.69 -24.14 2.68
C ASP A 89 -18.04 -22.67 2.89
N SER A 90 -17.00 -21.82 2.98
CA SER A 90 -17.15 -20.39 3.17
C SER A 90 -17.92 -19.71 2.04
N VAL A 91 -17.67 -20.08 0.79
CA VAL A 91 -18.40 -19.56 -0.37
C VAL A 91 -19.84 -20.10 -0.38
N TYR A 92 -20.07 -21.34 0.01
CA TYR A 92 -21.42 -21.91 0.08
C TYR A 92 -22.30 -21.18 1.12
N GLU A 93 -21.76 -20.81 2.26
CA GLU A 93 -22.47 -19.95 3.25
C GLU A 93 -22.88 -18.61 2.62
N ALA A 94 -21.99 -18.02 1.79
CA ALA A 94 -22.34 -16.80 1.06
C ALA A 94 -23.44 -17.02 0.01
N LEU A 95 -23.44 -18.14 -0.70
CA LEU A 95 -24.50 -18.48 -1.66
C LEU A 95 -25.85 -18.69 -0.94
N THR A 96 -25.82 -19.23 0.26
CA THR A 96 -27.01 -19.34 1.11
C THR A 96 -27.54 -17.94 1.50
N ALA A 97 -26.66 -16.99 1.80
CA ALA A 97 -27.07 -15.61 2.06
C ALA A 97 -27.61 -14.91 0.79
N VAL A 98 -27.04 -15.18 -0.39
CA VAL A 98 -27.55 -14.71 -1.68
C VAL A 98 -28.98 -15.24 -1.93
N GLU A 99 -29.24 -16.51 -1.58
CA GLU A 99 -30.58 -17.10 -1.67
C GLU A 99 -31.59 -16.41 -0.75
N GLN A 100 -31.19 -16.06 0.47
CA GLN A 100 -32.01 -15.29 1.43
C GLN A 100 -32.38 -13.89 0.91
N GLU A 101 -31.53 -13.28 0.06
CA GLU A 101 -31.82 -12.03 -0.66
C GLU A 101 -32.79 -12.24 -1.86
N LYS A 102 -33.35 -13.44 -1.99
CA LYS A 102 -34.30 -13.83 -3.06
C LYS A 102 -33.69 -13.66 -4.46
N ALA A 103 -32.45 -14.11 -4.64
CA ALA A 103 -31.83 -14.18 -5.94
C ALA A 103 -32.59 -15.14 -6.87
N ALA A 104 -32.81 -14.72 -8.11
CA ALA A 104 -33.33 -15.58 -9.18
C ALA A 104 -32.19 -16.45 -9.74
N GLU A 105 -32.52 -17.57 -10.39
CA GLU A 105 -31.52 -18.50 -10.96
C GLU A 105 -30.60 -17.81 -11.97
N GLU A 106 -31.11 -16.79 -12.69
CA GLU A 106 -30.37 -16.03 -13.69
C GLU A 106 -29.60 -14.85 -13.14
N ASP A 107 -29.78 -14.49 -11.86
CA ASP A 107 -29.01 -13.43 -11.22
C ASP A 107 -27.51 -13.79 -11.20
N ILE A 108 -26.65 -12.78 -11.20
CA ILE A 108 -25.21 -12.97 -11.31
C ILE A 108 -24.60 -13.01 -9.91
N VAL A 109 -23.71 -13.97 -9.70
CA VAL A 109 -22.83 -14.05 -8.54
C VAL A 109 -21.38 -13.90 -9.01
N LEU A 110 -20.69 -12.89 -8.48
CA LEU A 110 -19.27 -12.69 -8.64
C LEU A 110 -18.55 -13.18 -7.39
N ILE A 111 -17.67 -14.17 -7.51
CA ILE A 111 -16.88 -14.67 -6.37
C ILE A 111 -15.47 -14.10 -6.47
N HIS A 112 -15.03 -13.38 -5.43
CA HIS A 112 -13.77 -12.67 -5.45
C HIS A 112 -12.93 -12.88 -4.18
N ASP A 113 -11.61 -12.98 -4.37
CA ASP A 113 -10.66 -13.05 -3.25
C ASP A 113 -10.59 -11.71 -2.53
N GLY A 114 -10.85 -11.65 -1.23
CA GLY A 114 -10.74 -10.43 -0.40
C GLY A 114 -9.34 -9.82 -0.30
N VAL A 115 -8.36 -10.46 -0.94
CA VAL A 115 -6.96 -10.03 -1.01
C VAL A 115 -6.49 -9.68 -2.43
N ARG A 116 -7.41 -9.29 -3.31
CA ARG A 116 -7.12 -8.72 -4.65
C ARG A 116 -7.65 -7.29 -4.77
N PRO A 117 -7.04 -6.32 -4.09
CA PRO A 117 -7.56 -4.94 -4.03
C PRO A 117 -7.39 -4.16 -5.34
N TYR A 118 -6.62 -4.70 -6.29
CA TYR A 118 -6.28 -4.01 -7.53
C TYR A 118 -7.16 -4.38 -8.73
N VAL A 119 -8.26 -5.11 -8.50
CA VAL A 119 -9.27 -5.38 -9.52
C VAL A 119 -9.81 -4.05 -10.07
N SER A 120 -9.89 -3.90 -11.40
CA SER A 120 -10.49 -2.72 -12.02
C SER A 120 -12.01 -2.84 -12.13
N MET A 121 -12.69 -1.71 -12.23
CA MET A 121 -14.13 -1.68 -12.53
C MET A 121 -14.41 -2.28 -13.90
N GLN A 122 -13.53 -2.04 -14.87
CA GLN A 122 -13.63 -2.57 -16.22
C GLN A 122 -13.61 -4.10 -16.24
N LEU A 123 -12.76 -4.73 -15.42
CA LEU A 123 -12.72 -6.18 -15.31
C LEU A 123 -14.00 -6.73 -14.67
N ILE A 124 -14.50 -6.09 -13.61
CA ILE A 124 -15.78 -6.47 -12.98
C ILE A 124 -16.92 -6.41 -14.01
N GLU A 125 -17.02 -5.33 -14.77
CA GLU A 125 -18.02 -5.15 -15.82
C GLU A 125 -17.88 -6.20 -16.92
N ALA A 126 -16.67 -6.44 -17.42
CA ALA A 126 -16.42 -7.44 -18.45
C ALA A 126 -16.86 -8.84 -18.02
N VAL A 127 -16.55 -9.23 -16.78
CA VAL A 127 -16.99 -10.52 -16.21
C VAL A 127 -18.52 -10.56 -16.10
N CYS A 128 -19.19 -9.51 -15.62
CA CYS A 128 -20.65 -9.44 -15.54
C CYS A 128 -21.30 -9.65 -16.92
N TYR A 129 -20.88 -8.89 -17.94
CA TYR A 129 -21.45 -8.99 -19.29
C TYR A 129 -21.18 -10.35 -19.95
N SER A 130 -20.02 -10.96 -19.71
CA SER A 130 -19.74 -12.29 -20.21
C SER A 130 -20.57 -13.36 -19.49
N THR A 131 -20.75 -13.23 -18.16
CA THR A 131 -21.60 -14.14 -17.38
C THR A 131 -23.06 -14.14 -17.87
N LEU A 132 -23.59 -12.97 -18.26
CA LEU A 132 -24.94 -12.90 -18.86
C LEU A 132 -25.11 -13.79 -20.10
N ARG A 133 -24.04 -13.98 -20.88
CA ARG A 133 -24.07 -14.73 -22.14
C ARG A 133 -23.77 -16.21 -21.94
N SER A 134 -22.77 -16.53 -21.11
CA SER A 134 -22.23 -17.90 -21.01
C SER A 134 -22.62 -18.62 -19.71
N GLY A 135 -23.10 -17.90 -18.71
CA GLY A 135 -23.49 -18.47 -17.41
C GLY A 135 -22.32 -18.76 -16.46
N ALA A 136 -21.09 -18.97 -16.96
CA ALA A 136 -19.90 -19.19 -16.15
C ALA A 136 -18.66 -18.57 -16.82
N VAL A 137 -17.93 -17.71 -16.11
CA VAL A 137 -16.81 -16.93 -16.65
C VAL A 137 -15.68 -16.78 -15.63
N ILE A 138 -14.46 -16.91 -16.09
CA ILE A 138 -13.26 -16.61 -15.32
C ILE A 138 -12.34 -15.62 -16.05
N PRO A 139 -11.79 -14.62 -15.40
CA PRO A 139 -10.70 -13.84 -15.94
C PRO A 139 -9.39 -14.59 -15.78
N ALA A 140 -8.55 -14.58 -16.80
CA ALA A 140 -7.24 -15.21 -16.73
C ALA A 140 -6.19 -14.48 -17.57
N VAL A 141 -4.92 -14.63 -17.19
CA VAL A 141 -3.77 -14.10 -17.91
C VAL A 141 -2.81 -15.24 -18.28
N PRO A 142 -2.09 -15.16 -19.40
CA PRO A 142 -1.07 -16.17 -19.71
C PRO A 142 0.06 -16.12 -18.68
N PRO A 143 0.65 -17.27 -18.28
CA PRO A 143 1.79 -17.28 -17.37
C PRO A 143 3.00 -16.61 -17.98
N LYS A 144 3.74 -15.80 -17.17
CA LYS A 144 4.99 -15.16 -17.59
C LYS A 144 6.16 -16.12 -17.61
N ASP A 145 6.22 -16.99 -16.61
CA ASP A 145 7.32 -17.93 -16.40
C ASP A 145 7.08 -19.26 -17.15
N THR A 146 8.16 -20.00 -17.35
CA THR A 146 8.08 -21.41 -17.81
C THR A 146 7.57 -22.26 -16.66
N ILE A 147 6.48 -22.99 -16.90
CA ILE A 147 5.89 -23.88 -15.89
C ILE A 147 6.38 -25.30 -16.15
N ARG A 148 6.88 -25.94 -15.08
CA ARG A 148 7.30 -27.32 -15.09
C ARG A 148 6.45 -28.15 -14.14
N HIS A 149 5.86 -29.20 -14.64
CA HIS A 149 5.18 -30.22 -13.85
C HIS A 149 6.16 -31.31 -13.43
N ASP A 150 6.02 -31.87 -12.22
CA ASP A 150 6.99 -32.82 -11.65
C ASP A 150 7.14 -34.10 -12.51
N THR A 151 6.04 -34.59 -13.07
CA THR A 151 6.02 -35.84 -13.83
C THR A 151 5.99 -35.62 -15.35
N GLU A 152 5.32 -34.55 -15.82
CA GLU A 152 5.11 -34.31 -17.26
C GLU A 152 6.22 -33.43 -17.88
N GLY A 153 7.10 -32.86 -17.04
CA GLY A 153 8.18 -31.97 -17.48
C GLY A 153 7.72 -30.55 -17.77
N THR A 154 8.33 -29.89 -18.75
CA THR A 154 7.98 -28.52 -19.12
C THR A 154 6.69 -28.48 -19.92
N LEU A 155 5.70 -27.71 -19.41
CA LEU A 155 4.39 -27.61 -20.03
C LEU A 155 4.39 -26.58 -21.19
N ASP A 156 3.53 -26.80 -22.18
CA ASP A 156 3.29 -25.82 -23.25
C ASP A 156 2.53 -24.61 -22.71
N ARG A 157 3.28 -23.52 -22.47
CA ARG A 157 2.78 -22.28 -21.91
C ARG A 157 1.63 -21.65 -22.71
N SER A 158 1.55 -21.89 -24.00
CA SER A 158 0.49 -21.34 -24.86
C SER A 158 -0.89 -21.87 -24.52
N ARG A 159 -0.97 -22.99 -23.79
CA ARG A 159 -2.19 -23.66 -23.37
C ARG A 159 -2.52 -23.48 -21.88
N LEU A 160 -1.74 -22.67 -21.18
CA LEU A 160 -1.89 -22.44 -19.73
C LEU A 160 -2.42 -21.05 -19.43
N TRP A 161 -3.23 -20.98 -18.39
CA TRP A 161 -3.81 -19.74 -17.91
C TRP A 161 -3.62 -19.60 -16.40
N CYS A 162 -3.23 -18.42 -15.95
CA CYS A 162 -3.25 -18.05 -14.54
C CYS A 162 -4.61 -17.43 -14.23
N VAL A 163 -5.47 -18.21 -13.58
CA VAL A 163 -6.84 -17.81 -13.26
C VAL A 163 -6.87 -16.76 -12.18
N GLN A 164 -7.73 -15.77 -12.36
CA GLN A 164 -7.96 -14.69 -11.43
C GLN A 164 -9.40 -14.67 -10.95
N THR A 165 -9.72 -13.71 -10.09
CA THR A 165 -11.10 -13.38 -9.69
C THR A 165 -11.36 -11.88 -9.94
N PRO A 166 -12.63 -11.44 -10.14
CA PRO A 166 -13.86 -12.16 -9.81
C PRO A 166 -14.19 -13.27 -10.84
N GLN A 167 -14.63 -14.41 -10.36
CA GLN A 167 -15.25 -15.44 -11.18
C GLN A 167 -16.75 -15.20 -11.19
N GLY A 168 -17.37 -15.16 -12.37
CA GLY A 168 -18.76 -14.81 -12.54
C GLY A 168 -19.61 -16.02 -12.93
N PHE A 169 -20.75 -16.17 -12.27
CA PHE A 169 -21.66 -17.31 -12.50
C PHE A 169 -23.12 -16.87 -12.44
N SER A 170 -24.02 -17.52 -13.19
CA SER A 170 -25.44 -17.46 -12.87
C SER A 170 -25.69 -18.17 -11.53
N PHE A 171 -26.56 -17.59 -10.68
CA PHE A 171 -26.78 -18.10 -9.33
C PHE A 171 -27.24 -19.57 -9.31
N GLY A 172 -28.17 -19.93 -10.15
CA GLY A 172 -28.64 -21.31 -10.22
C GLY A 172 -27.56 -22.31 -10.62
N LEU A 173 -26.69 -21.95 -11.57
CA LEU A 173 -25.58 -22.79 -12.00
C LEU A 173 -24.56 -23.03 -10.89
N ILE A 174 -24.08 -21.95 -10.27
CA ILE A 174 -23.04 -22.10 -9.23
C ILE A 174 -23.58 -22.83 -8.01
N LYS A 175 -24.81 -22.54 -7.58
CA LYS A 175 -25.43 -23.25 -6.47
C LYS A 175 -25.50 -24.75 -6.75
N LYS A 176 -25.99 -25.16 -7.93
CA LYS A 176 -26.06 -26.57 -8.34
C LYS A 176 -24.67 -27.22 -8.40
N ALA A 177 -23.64 -26.49 -8.86
CA ALA A 177 -22.28 -27.00 -8.91
C ALA A 177 -21.72 -27.28 -7.49
N PHE A 178 -21.98 -26.39 -6.51
CA PHE A 178 -21.61 -26.63 -5.11
C PHE A 178 -22.36 -27.83 -4.52
N GLU A 179 -23.67 -27.94 -4.71
CA GLU A 179 -24.47 -29.03 -4.19
C GLU A 179 -23.98 -30.37 -4.78
N ARG A 180 -23.66 -30.43 -6.07
CA ARG A 180 -23.09 -31.61 -6.72
C ARG A 180 -21.72 -31.96 -6.14
N ALA A 181 -20.82 -30.97 -5.97
CA ALA A 181 -19.49 -31.20 -5.44
C ALA A 181 -19.55 -31.77 -4.02
N PHE A 182 -20.39 -31.23 -3.13
CA PHE A 182 -20.60 -31.78 -1.80
C PHE A 182 -21.19 -33.20 -1.81
N GLY A 183 -22.12 -33.49 -2.75
CA GLY A 183 -22.67 -34.82 -2.91
C GLY A 183 -21.63 -35.87 -3.32
N ASP A 184 -20.59 -35.43 -4.06
CA ASP A 184 -19.52 -36.29 -4.56
C ASP A 184 -18.24 -36.23 -3.66
N ASP A 185 -18.26 -35.51 -2.51
CA ASP A 185 -17.10 -35.28 -1.65
C ASP A 185 -15.93 -34.65 -2.42
N PHE A 186 -16.25 -33.78 -3.38
CA PHE A 186 -15.28 -33.10 -4.24
C PHE A 186 -14.98 -31.69 -3.72
N TYR A 187 -13.70 -31.41 -3.46
CA TYR A 187 -13.20 -30.07 -3.11
C TYR A 187 -12.36 -29.53 -4.26
N GLY A 188 -12.86 -28.47 -4.90
CA GLY A 188 -12.21 -27.81 -6.01
C GLY A 188 -11.11 -26.85 -5.57
N THR A 189 -10.20 -26.53 -6.50
CA THR A 189 -9.14 -25.53 -6.28
C THR A 189 -9.68 -24.10 -6.35
N ASP A 190 -10.77 -23.89 -7.12
CA ASP A 190 -11.51 -22.63 -7.27
C ASP A 190 -12.98 -22.93 -7.59
N ASP A 191 -13.80 -21.88 -7.76
CA ASP A 191 -15.23 -22.04 -7.94
C ASP A 191 -15.57 -22.54 -9.36
N ALA A 192 -14.75 -22.20 -10.35
CA ALA A 192 -14.90 -22.68 -11.73
C ALA A 192 -14.72 -24.20 -11.84
N SER A 193 -13.79 -24.77 -11.07
CA SER A 193 -13.57 -26.23 -11.07
C SER A 193 -14.80 -27.03 -10.60
N LEU A 194 -15.69 -26.42 -9.81
CA LEU A 194 -16.95 -27.05 -9.40
C LEU A 194 -17.95 -27.07 -10.57
N VAL A 195 -17.96 -26.01 -11.37
CA VAL A 195 -18.80 -25.95 -12.60
C VAL A 195 -18.32 -26.97 -13.64
N GLU A 196 -16.99 -27.08 -13.79
CA GLU A 196 -16.39 -28.11 -14.65
C GLU A 196 -16.69 -29.52 -14.13
N HIS A 197 -16.65 -29.75 -12.82
CA HIS A 197 -17.04 -31.04 -12.20
C HIS A 197 -18.52 -31.37 -12.43
N LEU A 198 -19.39 -30.37 -12.54
CA LEU A 198 -20.80 -30.55 -12.92
C LEU A 198 -20.95 -30.97 -14.39
N GLY A 199 -19.90 -30.83 -15.21
CA GLY A 199 -19.89 -31.12 -16.65
C GLY A 199 -20.24 -29.91 -17.52
N GLU A 200 -20.29 -28.73 -16.96
CA GLU A 200 -20.58 -27.47 -17.66
C GLU A 200 -19.29 -26.74 -18.08
N SER A 201 -19.38 -25.90 -19.10
CA SER A 201 -18.23 -25.15 -19.62
C SER A 201 -18.07 -23.82 -18.93
N VAL A 202 -16.80 -23.38 -18.80
CA VAL A 202 -16.42 -22.06 -18.25
C VAL A 202 -15.73 -21.24 -19.34
N GLU A 203 -16.24 -20.04 -19.61
CA GLU A 203 -15.63 -19.10 -20.56
C GLU A 203 -14.44 -18.40 -19.92
N ILE A 204 -13.34 -18.25 -20.66
CA ILE A 204 -12.18 -17.46 -20.24
C ILE A 204 -12.25 -16.09 -20.90
N VAL A 205 -12.20 -15.03 -20.08
CA VAL A 205 -12.04 -13.64 -20.55
C VAL A 205 -10.65 -13.11 -20.19
N PRO A 206 -10.12 -12.11 -20.93
CA PRO A 206 -8.85 -11.50 -20.59
C PRO A 206 -8.86 -10.91 -19.17
N GLY A 207 -7.92 -11.36 -18.34
CA GLY A 207 -7.66 -10.81 -17.02
C GLY A 207 -6.68 -9.63 -17.08
N GLU A 208 -6.29 -9.14 -15.92
CA GLU A 208 -5.38 -8.01 -15.78
C GLU A 208 -4.12 -8.40 -15.01
N ILE A 209 -2.92 -8.08 -15.54
CA ILE A 209 -1.65 -8.36 -14.85
C ILE A 209 -1.58 -7.67 -13.49
N GLY A 210 -2.18 -6.47 -13.37
CA GLY A 210 -2.25 -5.72 -12.13
C GLY A 210 -3.21 -6.28 -11.08
N ASN A 211 -4.14 -7.17 -11.44
CA ASN A 211 -5.09 -7.81 -10.52
C ASN A 211 -4.42 -8.96 -9.75
N ILE A 212 -3.34 -8.64 -9.04
CA ILE A 212 -2.57 -9.62 -8.27
C ILE A 212 -3.31 -10.05 -7.00
N LYS A 213 -3.05 -11.28 -6.56
CA LYS A 213 -3.46 -11.78 -5.25
C LYS A 213 -2.35 -11.49 -4.25
N ILE A 214 -2.58 -10.60 -3.29
CA ILE A 214 -1.60 -10.35 -2.23
C ILE A 214 -1.42 -11.62 -1.41
N THR A 215 -0.22 -12.17 -1.45
CA THR A 215 0.11 -13.46 -0.85
C THR A 215 1.35 -13.38 0.03
N THR A 216 2.33 -12.57 -0.35
CA THR A 216 3.59 -12.33 0.34
C THR A 216 3.78 -10.83 0.60
N PRO A 217 4.71 -10.42 1.50
CA PRO A 217 4.99 -9.01 1.75
C PRO A 217 5.41 -8.24 0.50
N GLU A 218 6.08 -8.88 -0.45
CA GLU A 218 6.57 -8.27 -1.70
C GLU A 218 5.43 -7.85 -2.64
N ASP A 219 4.23 -8.42 -2.46
CA ASP A 219 3.03 -8.05 -3.22
C ASP A 219 2.44 -6.70 -2.75
N LEU A 220 2.88 -6.18 -1.59
CA LEU A 220 2.43 -4.89 -1.07
C LEU A 220 3.13 -3.76 -1.82
N THR A 221 2.35 -2.90 -2.46
CA THR A 221 2.91 -1.69 -3.07
C THR A 221 3.23 -0.66 -2.00
N VAL A 222 4.47 -0.19 -1.97
CA VAL A 222 4.90 0.94 -1.15
C VAL A 222 4.62 2.23 -1.93
N GLU A 223 3.93 3.18 -1.32
CA GLU A 223 3.77 4.51 -1.87
C GLU A 223 5.03 5.32 -1.58
N ASN A 224 5.81 5.62 -2.63
CA ASN A 224 6.97 6.48 -2.52
C ASN A 224 6.56 7.95 -2.71
N ARG A 225 6.98 8.81 -1.78
CA ARG A 225 6.79 10.26 -1.84
C ARG A 225 8.13 10.95 -1.85
N ILE A 226 8.31 11.87 -2.78
CA ILE A 226 9.54 12.64 -2.93
C ILE A 226 9.31 14.04 -2.37
N GLY A 227 10.28 14.53 -1.59
CA GLY A 227 10.32 15.90 -1.13
C GLY A 227 11.69 16.51 -1.34
N THR A 228 11.71 17.83 -1.49
CA THR A 228 12.93 18.65 -1.58
C THR A 228 12.91 19.71 -0.52
N GLY A 229 14.08 20.09 -0.01
CA GLY A 229 14.26 21.18 0.95
C GLY A 229 15.51 21.97 0.62
N TYR A 230 15.45 23.26 0.86
CA TYR A 230 16.57 24.18 0.68
C TYR A 230 16.59 25.16 1.84
N ASP A 231 17.77 25.32 2.44
CA ASP A 231 17.97 26.31 3.48
C ASP A 231 19.32 27.05 3.32
N VAL A 232 19.40 28.25 3.87
CA VAL A 232 20.59 29.09 3.81
C VAL A 232 20.73 29.94 5.06
N HIS A 233 21.93 29.94 5.63
CA HIS A 233 22.26 30.77 6.79
C HIS A 233 23.52 31.59 6.57
N ARG A 234 23.51 32.80 7.11
CA ARG A 234 24.67 33.74 7.06
C ARG A 234 25.77 33.27 8.01
N LEU A 235 27.03 33.36 7.58
CA LEU A 235 28.22 33.19 8.44
C LEU A 235 28.50 34.42 9.24
N VAL A 236 28.61 34.27 10.57
CA VAL A 236 28.96 35.36 11.54
C VAL A 236 30.05 34.91 12.50
N GLU A 237 30.77 35.87 13.05
CA GLU A 237 31.78 35.62 14.08
C GLU A 237 31.14 35.26 15.43
N ASN A 238 31.94 34.67 16.32
CA ASN A 238 31.54 34.31 17.68
C ASN A 238 30.36 33.33 17.81
N ARG A 239 30.15 32.50 16.79
CA ARG A 239 29.23 31.36 16.84
C ARG A 239 29.96 30.09 16.44
N LYS A 240 29.53 28.94 16.99
CA LYS A 240 29.99 27.63 16.57
C LYS A 240 29.36 27.28 15.23
N LEU A 241 30.09 26.61 14.37
CA LEU A 241 29.58 26.02 13.13
C LEU A 241 29.13 24.62 13.44
N ILE A 242 27.82 24.38 13.33
CA ILE A 242 27.21 23.03 13.50
C ILE A 242 26.58 22.63 12.16
N LEU A 243 26.94 21.44 11.67
CA LEU A 243 26.39 20.87 10.46
C LEU A 243 26.14 19.37 10.66
N GLY A 244 24.94 18.88 10.39
CA GLY A 244 24.55 17.49 10.60
C GLY A 244 24.71 17.06 12.07
N GLY A 245 24.49 17.97 13.02
CA GLY A 245 24.72 17.77 14.46
C GLY A 245 26.19 17.69 14.89
N VAL A 246 27.13 17.94 13.99
CA VAL A 246 28.58 17.89 14.25
C VAL A 246 29.13 19.31 14.36
N GLU A 247 29.89 19.61 15.45
CA GLU A 247 30.62 20.88 15.61
C GLU A 247 31.87 20.86 14.72
N ILE A 248 31.91 21.80 13.77
CA ILE A 248 33.03 21.94 12.83
C ILE A 248 33.96 23.06 13.32
N PRO A 249 35.26 22.80 13.56
CA PRO A 249 36.22 23.82 13.91
C PRO A 249 36.36 24.85 12.78
N TYR A 250 35.81 26.03 13.00
CA TYR A 250 35.89 27.15 12.07
C TYR A 250 35.73 28.48 12.80
N GLU A 251 36.28 29.56 12.27
CA GLU A 251 36.28 30.91 12.87
C GLU A 251 34.91 31.57 12.93
N LYS A 252 33.95 31.08 12.11
CA LYS A 252 32.60 31.60 12.00
C LYS A 252 31.59 30.46 12.15
N GLY A 253 30.40 30.80 12.64
CA GLY A 253 29.25 29.89 12.65
C GLY A 253 28.05 30.51 11.99
N LEU A 254 26.98 29.74 11.86
CA LEU A 254 25.75 30.15 11.17
C LEU A 254 24.83 30.96 12.11
N LEU A 255 24.20 32.00 11.56
CA LEU A 255 23.26 32.87 12.27
C LEU A 255 21.84 32.27 12.13
N GLY A 256 21.16 32.02 13.23
CA GLY A 256 19.75 31.56 13.27
C GLY A 256 19.22 31.53 14.69
N HIS A 257 17.94 31.20 14.85
CA HIS A 257 17.26 31.13 16.15
C HIS A 257 17.62 29.84 16.92
N SER A 258 17.84 28.72 16.22
CA SER A 258 18.36 27.46 16.74
C SER A 258 19.90 27.44 16.75
N ASP A 259 20.50 26.26 16.67
CA ASP A 259 21.93 26.08 16.38
C ASP A 259 22.27 26.40 14.90
N ALA A 260 21.26 26.72 14.08
CA ALA A 260 21.34 27.08 12.66
C ALA A 260 22.01 26.01 11.78
N ASP A 261 21.77 24.75 12.08
CA ASP A 261 22.23 23.62 11.26
C ASP A 261 21.46 23.58 9.93
N VAL A 262 21.98 24.30 8.95
CA VAL A 262 21.37 24.45 7.62
C VAL A 262 21.18 23.10 6.90
N LEU A 263 22.05 22.11 7.17
CA LEU A 263 21.92 20.76 6.59
C LEU A 263 20.69 20.05 7.12
N VAL A 264 20.51 20.05 8.44
CA VAL A 264 19.38 19.40 9.11
C VAL A 264 18.08 20.13 8.80
N HIS A 265 18.07 21.45 8.69
CA HIS A 265 16.89 22.23 8.29
C HIS A 265 16.43 21.87 6.88
N ALA A 266 17.32 21.85 5.89
CA ALA A 266 16.98 21.43 4.53
C ALA A 266 16.45 19.99 4.49
N LEU A 267 17.01 19.08 5.28
CA LEU A 267 16.53 17.70 5.37
C LEU A 267 15.11 17.63 5.98
N MET A 268 14.84 18.37 7.05
CA MET A 268 13.50 18.41 7.66
C MET A 268 12.44 18.96 6.70
N ASP A 269 12.78 20.03 5.96
CA ASP A 269 11.88 20.57 4.93
C ASP A 269 11.60 19.59 3.81
N ALA A 270 12.61 18.85 3.35
CA ALA A 270 12.43 17.77 2.39
C ALA A 270 11.45 16.71 2.92
N MET A 271 11.62 16.26 4.16
CA MET A 271 10.79 15.23 4.78
C MET A 271 9.34 15.70 4.99
N LEU A 272 9.15 16.91 5.51
CA LEU A 272 7.81 17.50 5.70
C LEU A 272 7.11 17.75 4.37
N GLY A 273 7.84 18.25 3.38
CA GLY A 273 7.34 18.46 2.01
C GLY A 273 6.87 17.16 1.36
N ALA A 274 7.66 16.07 1.47
CA ALA A 274 7.26 14.74 0.97
C ALA A 274 5.96 14.23 1.58
N ALA A 275 5.73 14.53 2.88
CA ALA A 275 4.51 14.18 3.59
C ALA A 275 3.34 15.17 3.37
N ALA A 276 3.53 16.25 2.60
CA ALA A 276 2.59 17.35 2.41
C ALA A 276 2.18 18.05 3.73
N LEU A 277 3.13 18.20 4.66
CA LEU A 277 2.92 18.83 6.00
C LEU A 277 3.36 20.29 6.05
N GLY A 278 3.92 20.83 4.97
CA GLY A 278 4.50 22.17 4.88
C GLY A 278 6.00 22.16 5.15
N ASP A 279 6.48 23.10 5.95
CA ASP A 279 7.89 23.34 6.25
C ASP A 279 8.15 23.36 7.76
N ILE A 280 9.44 23.49 8.14
CA ILE A 280 9.85 23.58 9.54
C ILE A 280 9.29 24.82 10.25
N GLY A 281 9.11 25.93 9.56
CA GLY A 281 8.55 27.17 10.12
C GLY A 281 7.11 27.02 10.58
N LYS A 282 6.33 26.15 9.94
CA LYS A 282 4.97 25.81 10.34
C LYS A 282 4.94 24.93 11.61
N LEU A 283 5.91 24.04 11.76
CA LEU A 283 5.97 23.11 12.89
C LEU A 283 6.71 23.72 14.09
N PHE A 284 7.70 24.59 13.84
CA PHE A 284 8.56 25.24 14.84
C PHE A 284 8.63 26.75 14.55
N PRO A 285 7.61 27.54 14.91
CA PRO A 285 7.58 28.97 14.61
C PRO A 285 8.68 29.72 15.30
N ASP A 286 9.35 30.64 14.60
CA ASP A 286 10.45 31.49 15.14
C ASP A 286 10.04 32.43 16.32
N ASN A 287 8.74 32.65 16.48
CA ASN A 287 8.21 33.46 17.59
C ASN A 287 7.94 32.67 18.87
N ASP A 288 8.26 31.37 18.92
CA ASP A 288 8.19 30.56 20.12
C ASP A 288 9.56 30.44 20.78
N ASP A 289 9.73 31.09 21.94
CA ASP A 289 10.99 31.09 22.70
C ASP A 289 11.42 29.67 23.15
N SER A 290 10.55 28.68 23.15
CA SER A 290 10.89 27.28 23.50
C SER A 290 11.90 26.66 22.53
N PHE A 291 11.97 27.17 21.30
CA PHE A 291 12.91 26.69 20.27
C PHE A 291 14.21 27.52 20.20
N ARG A 292 14.36 28.52 21.02
CA ARG A 292 15.57 29.37 21.02
C ARG A 292 16.80 28.57 21.45
N ASN A 293 17.84 28.56 20.61
CA ASN A 293 19.10 27.83 20.80
C ASN A 293 18.90 26.28 20.92
N ILE A 294 17.77 25.75 20.49
CA ILE A 294 17.55 24.31 20.47
C ILE A 294 18.47 23.65 19.42
N SER A 295 18.91 22.43 19.69
CA SER A 295 19.63 21.64 18.69
C SER A 295 18.67 21.20 17.57
N SER A 296 19.08 21.41 16.32
CA SER A 296 18.33 20.97 15.14
C SER A 296 18.15 19.46 15.10
N MET A 297 19.04 18.68 15.74
CA MET A 297 18.86 17.23 15.89
C MET A 297 17.64 16.87 16.76
N LYS A 298 17.30 17.69 17.76
CA LYS A 298 16.07 17.51 18.55
C LYS A 298 14.81 17.87 17.74
N LEU A 299 14.92 18.86 16.86
CA LEU A 299 13.83 19.19 15.94
C LEU A 299 13.63 18.06 14.93
N LEU A 300 14.71 17.48 14.41
CA LEU A 300 14.67 16.33 13.52
C LEU A 300 14.00 15.11 14.18
N GLU A 301 14.28 14.85 15.45
CA GLU A 301 13.61 13.80 16.23
C GLU A 301 12.08 14.03 16.31
N GLN A 302 11.65 15.28 16.48
CA GLN A 302 10.22 15.61 16.49
C GLN A 302 9.59 15.42 15.11
N VAL A 303 10.27 15.83 14.03
CA VAL A 303 9.82 15.59 12.64
C VAL A 303 9.68 14.09 12.40
N GLN A 304 10.67 13.29 12.78
CA GLN A 304 10.61 11.83 12.65
C GLN A 304 9.40 11.26 13.39
N ARG A 305 9.10 11.72 14.61
CA ARG A 305 7.92 11.26 15.38
C ARG A 305 6.62 11.59 14.66
N VAL A 306 6.46 12.84 14.19
CA VAL A 306 5.25 13.26 13.44
C VAL A 306 5.05 12.42 12.18
N LEU A 307 6.13 12.11 11.46
CA LEU A 307 6.06 11.28 10.25
C LEU A 307 5.68 9.84 10.59
N THR A 308 6.26 9.25 11.64
CA THR A 308 5.95 7.90 12.10
C THR A 308 4.49 7.77 12.54
N GLU A 309 3.95 8.75 13.29
CA GLU A 309 2.54 8.79 13.69
C GLU A 309 1.58 8.84 12.48
N LYS A 310 2.02 9.41 11.36
CA LYS A 310 1.28 9.45 10.10
C LYS A 310 1.54 8.25 9.18
N GLY A 311 2.33 7.27 9.64
CA GLY A 311 2.65 6.05 8.91
C GLY A 311 3.73 6.21 7.84
N TYR A 312 4.55 7.27 7.89
CA TYR A 312 5.67 7.46 6.98
C TYR A 312 6.98 6.94 7.58
N THR A 313 7.82 6.36 6.72
CA THR A 313 9.19 5.97 7.03
C THR A 313 10.15 6.56 5.99
N LEU A 314 11.38 6.90 6.40
CA LEU A 314 12.38 7.38 5.46
C LEU A 314 12.91 6.21 4.60
N GLY A 315 12.76 6.33 3.28
CA GLY A 315 13.37 5.43 2.31
C GLY A 315 14.86 5.71 2.15
N ASN A 316 15.20 6.94 1.76
CA ASN A 316 16.57 7.48 1.76
C ASN A 316 16.54 9.01 1.70
N ALA A 317 17.66 9.63 2.03
CA ALA A 317 17.89 11.06 1.86
C ALA A 317 19.27 11.33 1.27
N ASP A 318 19.35 12.36 0.42
CA ASP A 318 20.59 12.87 -0.15
C ASP A 318 20.67 14.38 0.07
N VAL A 319 21.72 14.83 0.74
CA VAL A 319 21.92 16.25 1.11
C VAL A 319 23.21 16.77 0.53
N THR A 320 23.17 17.93 -0.09
CA THR A 320 24.36 18.63 -0.61
C THR A 320 24.57 19.92 0.18
N VAL A 321 25.68 20.01 0.89
CA VAL A 321 26.10 21.26 1.57
C VAL A 321 26.95 22.08 0.61
N ILE A 322 26.58 23.33 0.43
CA ILE A 322 27.20 24.28 -0.50
C ILE A 322 27.97 25.33 0.30
N CYS A 323 29.29 25.17 0.41
CA CYS A 323 30.14 26.09 1.15
C CYS A 323 31.51 26.18 0.53
N GLN A 324 32.12 27.39 0.61
CA GLN A 324 33.49 27.62 0.13
C GLN A 324 34.52 27.11 1.15
N LYS A 325 34.25 27.28 2.43
CA LYS A 325 35.04 26.86 3.59
C LYS A 325 34.11 26.64 4.78
N PRO A 326 34.48 25.77 5.78
CA PRO A 326 35.65 24.88 5.80
C PRO A 326 35.49 23.66 4.84
N LYS A 327 36.56 22.83 4.73
CA LYS A 327 36.46 21.51 4.07
C LYS A 327 35.69 20.53 4.96
N LEU A 328 34.63 19.92 4.45
CA LEU A 328 33.74 19.08 5.25
C LEU A 328 34.03 17.57 5.12
N ALA A 329 34.90 17.14 4.19
CA ALA A 329 35.12 15.73 3.91
C ALA A 329 35.43 14.84 5.14
N GLY A 330 36.16 15.40 6.14
CA GLY A 330 36.48 14.63 7.34
C GLY A 330 35.35 14.49 8.36
N TYR A 331 34.22 15.15 8.15
CA TYR A 331 33.08 15.17 9.10
C TYR A 331 31.84 14.48 8.53
N ILE A 332 31.81 14.18 7.24
CA ILE A 332 30.62 13.67 6.54
C ILE A 332 30.12 12.36 7.15
N ASP A 333 31.03 11.42 7.44
CA ASP A 333 30.62 10.12 7.98
C ASP A 333 30.01 10.25 9.39
N GLU A 334 30.53 11.14 10.22
CA GLU A 334 29.96 11.40 11.54
C GLU A 334 28.57 12.07 11.43
N MET A 335 28.37 13.01 10.51
CA MET A 335 27.06 13.62 10.23
C MET A 335 26.04 12.57 9.81
N ARG A 336 26.43 11.67 8.89
CA ARG A 336 25.55 10.59 8.41
C ARG A 336 25.12 9.65 9.54
N ILE A 337 26.05 9.25 10.39
CA ILE A 337 25.79 8.37 11.54
C ILE A 337 24.79 9.05 12.49
N ARG A 338 25.03 10.30 12.90
CA ARG A 338 24.17 11.03 13.84
C ARG A 338 22.75 11.22 13.30
N ILE A 339 22.61 11.57 12.03
CA ILE A 339 21.31 11.74 11.40
C ILE A 339 20.58 10.39 11.30
N ALA A 340 21.27 9.31 10.90
CA ALA A 340 20.71 7.98 10.80
C ALA A 340 20.22 7.46 12.17
N GLU A 341 20.97 7.71 13.24
CA GLU A 341 20.56 7.36 14.61
C GLU A 341 19.26 8.07 15.03
N VAL A 342 19.15 9.37 14.78
CA VAL A 342 17.92 10.13 15.10
C VAL A 342 16.72 9.65 14.28
N LEU A 343 16.93 9.37 13.00
CA LEU A 343 15.89 8.90 12.09
C LEU A 343 15.60 7.41 12.21
N GLN A 344 16.38 6.68 13.03
CA GLN A 344 16.24 5.22 13.23
C GLN A 344 16.31 4.43 11.93
N VAL A 345 17.26 4.79 11.07
CA VAL A 345 17.53 4.12 9.79
C VAL A 345 18.98 3.67 9.69
N GLU A 346 19.27 2.75 8.78
CA GLU A 346 20.65 2.37 8.47
C GLU A 346 21.41 3.55 7.84
N THR A 347 22.71 3.67 8.14
CA THR A 347 23.54 4.79 7.69
C THR A 347 23.64 4.90 6.16
N ASP A 348 23.46 3.79 5.44
CA ASP A 348 23.45 3.76 3.97
C ASP A 348 22.24 4.46 3.35
N ARG A 349 21.20 4.74 4.16
CA ARG A 349 20.02 5.53 3.75
C ARG A 349 20.29 7.04 3.73
N ILE A 350 21.39 7.48 4.30
CA ILE A 350 21.76 8.90 4.40
C ILE A 350 23.00 9.15 3.54
N SER A 351 22.85 9.97 2.51
CA SER A 351 23.95 10.49 1.69
C SER A 351 24.15 11.96 2.01
N ILE A 352 25.42 12.36 2.23
CA ILE A 352 25.81 13.76 2.42
C ILE A 352 27.00 14.05 1.52
N LYS A 353 26.91 15.14 0.76
CA LYS A 353 27.96 15.66 -0.13
C LYS A 353 28.23 17.10 0.20
N ALA A 354 29.44 17.56 -0.09
CA ALA A 354 29.81 18.97 0.01
C ALA A 354 30.41 19.45 -1.31
N THR A 355 30.04 20.65 -1.71
CA THR A 355 30.54 21.29 -2.92
C THR A 355 30.87 22.76 -2.69
N THR A 356 31.73 23.30 -3.54
CA THR A 356 31.97 24.76 -3.64
C THR A 356 31.17 25.33 -4.81
N THR A 357 31.03 26.66 -4.86
CA THR A 357 30.49 27.35 -6.03
C THR A 357 31.57 28.05 -6.84
N GLU A 358 32.82 27.57 -6.74
CA GLU A 358 33.98 28.11 -7.47
C GLU A 358 34.14 29.63 -7.29
N LYS A 359 33.94 30.11 -6.06
CA LYS A 359 33.97 31.53 -5.63
C LYS A 359 32.83 32.39 -6.20
N LEU A 360 31.81 31.79 -6.82
CA LEU A 360 30.62 32.49 -7.31
C LEU A 360 29.52 32.58 -6.25
N GLY A 361 28.77 33.67 -6.31
CA GLY A 361 27.64 33.92 -5.42
C GLY A 361 28.02 34.15 -3.95
N PHE A 362 27.03 34.17 -3.05
CA PHE A 362 27.23 34.44 -1.61
C PHE A 362 28.00 33.30 -0.91
N THR A 363 27.78 32.05 -1.30
CA THR A 363 28.51 30.89 -0.76
C THR A 363 29.97 30.94 -1.17
N GLY A 364 30.26 31.28 -2.43
CA GLY A 364 31.61 31.41 -2.97
C GLY A 364 32.40 32.57 -2.36
N ARG A 365 31.72 33.64 -1.95
CA ARG A 365 32.33 34.75 -1.21
C ARG A 365 32.46 34.47 0.29
N GLY A 366 31.94 33.35 0.80
CA GLY A 366 32.00 33.02 2.23
C GLY A 366 31.09 33.87 3.11
N GLU A 367 29.97 34.35 2.56
CA GLU A 367 28.96 35.14 3.26
C GLU A 367 27.95 34.25 4.02
N GLY A 368 27.77 32.99 3.54
CA GLY A 368 26.88 32.04 4.11
C GLY A 368 27.14 30.61 3.62
N ILE A 369 26.42 29.66 4.20
CA ILE A 369 26.35 28.26 3.77
C ILE A 369 24.91 27.95 3.37
N ALA A 370 24.74 27.22 2.30
CA ALA A 370 23.44 26.67 1.87
C ALA A 370 23.46 25.15 1.91
N ALA A 371 22.29 24.55 2.04
CA ALA A 371 22.09 23.11 1.87
C ALA A 371 20.86 22.85 1.04
N GLU A 372 20.94 21.80 0.20
CA GLU A 372 19.84 21.27 -0.57
C GLU A 372 19.66 19.80 -0.21
N ALA A 373 18.44 19.39 0.05
CA ALA A 373 18.10 18.02 0.40
C ALA A 373 17.00 17.47 -0.51
N VAL A 374 17.09 16.20 -0.81
CA VAL A 374 16.01 15.42 -1.40
C VAL A 374 15.81 14.15 -0.58
N CYS A 375 14.57 13.73 -0.40
CA CYS A 375 14.28 12.46 0.27
C CYS A 375 13.15 11.70 -0.39
N ILE A 376 13.11 10.40 -0.12
CA ILE A 376 11.98 9.52 -0.40
C ILE A 376 11.40 9.07 0.94
N LEU A 377 10.11 9.30 1.13
CA LEU A 377 9.32 8.68 2.18
C LEU A 377 8.50 7.53 1.62
N ASN A 378 8.42 6.47 2.39
CA ASN A 378 7.56 5.31 2.14
C ASN A 378 6.32 5.37 3.05
N LYS A 379 5.16 5.01 2.52
CA LYS A 379 3.91 4.93 3.28
C LYS A 379 3.30 3.55 3.15
#